data_8d34c1367e1832b523c00bc5daa94ca4
#
_entry.id   8d34c1367e1832b523c00bc5daa94ca4
#
_cell.length_a   1.000
_cell.length_b   1.000
_cell.length_c   1.000
_cell.angle_alpha   90.00
_cell.angle_beta   90.00
_cell.angle_gamma   90.00
#
_symmetry.space_group_name_H-M   'P 1'
#
loop_
_entity.id
_entity.type
_entity.pdbx_description
1 polymer ?
#
loop_
_entity_poly.entity_id
_entity_poly.type
_entity_poly.pdbx_seq_one_letter_code
_entity_poly.pdbx_strand_id
1 'polypeptide(L)'
;MKKVTLGKSGQQMPAVVVGCMRLGEKDKASMNHFIHAAVEQGAYYFDHADIYAGGMSEEIFGEAWIDDPSLRREDMFLQSKCGIRKGYYDLSKDYILESVDGILKRLRTEYLDMLLLHRPDALADPEEVAEAFDILEKSGKVRMFGVSNHKPMQIELLRKYVRQEIVTDQLQFSIPVSNMVANGMEVNMETAGSVDRDGSVLEYCRLNDITIQAWSPFQMPAWKGCFLGNEEYADLNKEIDRLAEQYNVSPTTIAAAWILRHPAHMQIVTGTASEERLGEIIDACRIDLNREEWYRLYLAAGHILP
;
A
#
# COMPACT_ATOMS: atom_id res chain seq x y z
N MET A 1 17.87 0.99 1.88
CA MET A 1 16.47 0.77 1.42
C MET A 1 16.46 0.23 -0.02
N LYS A 2 15.81 -0.94 -0.25
CA LYS A 2 15.52 -1.46 -1.61
C LYS A 2 14.58 -0.48 -2.32
N LYS A 3 14.77 -0.32 -3.64
CA LYS A 3 13.90 0.53 -4.46
C LYS A 3 13.10 -0.29 -5.46
N VAL A 4 11.92 0.19 -5.79
CA VAL A 4 10.98 -0.37 -6.75
C VAL A 4 10.67 0.72 -7.78
N THR A 5 10.63 0.35 -9.05
CA THR A 5 10.18 1.26 -10.11
C THR A 5 8.68 1.44 -9.99
N LEU A 6 8.21 2.68 -9.85
CA LEU A 6 6.81 3.01 -9.67
C LEU A 6 6.08 3.03 -11.03
N GLY A 7 5.44 1.92 -11.35
CA GLY A 7 4.72 1.76 -12.60
C GLY A 7 5.54 2.20 -13.83
N LYS A 8 4.88 2.77 -14.80
CA LYS A 8 5.51 3.35 -16.00
C LYS A 8 6.16 4.72 -15.77
N SER A 9 6.08 5.29 -14.55
CA SER A 9 6.71 6.60 -14.28
C SER A 9 8.23 6.58 -14.36
N GLY A 10 8.85 5.40 -14.25
CA GLY A 10 10.31 5.24 -14.20
C GLY A 10 10.95 5.69 -12.88
N GLN A 11 10.20 6.24 -11.94
CA GLN A 11 10.71 6.71 -10.66
C GLN A 11 11.09 5.54 -9.76
N GLN A 12 12.26 5.63 -9.14
CA GLN A 12 12.78 4.64 -8.20
C GLN A 12 12.34 5.02 -6.77
N MET A 13 11.34 4.34 -6.25
CA MET A 13 10.72 4.65 -4.96
C MET A 13 11.09 3.62 -3.89
N PRO A 14 11.05 3.98 -2.58
CA PRO A 14 11.28 3.04 -1.50
C PRO A 14 10.35 1.81 -1.61
N ALA A 15 10.87 0.62 -1.31
CA ALA A 15 10.07 -0.60 -1.27
C ALA A 15 9.12 -0.64 -0.04
N VAL A 16 9.41 0.18 0.98
CA VAL A 16 8.57 0.35 2.17
C VAL A 16 7.93 1.72 2.14
N VAL A 17 6.60 1.75 2.19
CA VAL A 17 5.73 2.92 2.23
C VAL A 17 5.17 3.03 3.64
N VAL A 18 5.23 4.20 4.23
CA VAL A 18 4.73 4.49 5.58
C VAL A 18 3.24 4.78 5.52
N GLY A 19 2.41 3.80 5.92
CA GLY A 19 0.95 3.97 5.98
C GLY A 19 0.54 4.76 7.23
N CYS A 20 -0.15 5.87 7.03
CA CYS A 20 -0.48 6.84 8.07
C CYS A 20 -1.82 6.60 8.76
N MET A 21 -2.54 5.49 8.46
CA MET A 21 -3.88 5.23 8.99
C MET A 21 -3.96 5.25 10.54
N ARG A 22 -2.90 4.80 11.23
CA ARG A 22 -2.85 4.70 12.69
C ARG A 22 -2.07 5.83 13.35
N LEU A 23 -1.70 6.85 12.61
CA LEU A 23 -0.90 7.97 13.13
C LEU A 23 -1.75 9.10 13.70
N GLY A 24 -3.06 9.11 13.47
CA GLY A 24 -3.98 10.17 13.92
C GLY A 24 -4.13 10.32 15.45
N GLU A 25 -3.61 9.38 16.23
CA GLU A 25 -3.59 9.45 17.71
C GLU A 25 -2.30 10.04 18.27
N LYS A 26 -1.28 10.30 17.42
CA LYS A 26 -0.03 10.93 17.87
C LYS A 26 -0.25 12.41 18.14
N ASP A 27 0.50 12.96 19.09
CA ASP A 27 0.66 14.40 19.19
C ASP A 27 1.66 14.92 18.13
N LYS A 28 1.70 16.24 17.95
CA LYS A 28 2.55 16.90 16.96
C LYS A 28 4.04 16.54 17.13
N ALA A 29 4.56 16.52 18.35
CA ALA A 29 5.97 16.25 18.61
C ALA A 29 6.34 14.80 18.30
N SER A 30 5.50 13.85 18.73
CA SER A 30 5.67 12.42 18.41
C SER A 30 5.53 12.13 16.92
N MET A 31 4.66 12.86 16.20
CA MET A 31 4.53 12.75 14.75
C MET A 31 5.78 13.30 14.05
N ASN A 32 6.27 14.46 14.42
CA ASN A 32 7.49 15.06 13.88
C ASN A 32 8.68 14.11 14.04
N HIS A 33 8.88 13.57 15.25
CA HIS A 33 9.93 12.59 15.51
C HIS A 33 9.81 11.34 14.63
N PHE A 34 8.60 10.80 14.46
CA PHE A 34 8.35 9.65 13.61
C PHE A 34 8.63 9.93 12.13
N ILE A 35 8.28 11.13 11.63
CA ILE A 35 8.60 11.54 10.25
C ILE A 35 10.11 11.57 10.04
N HIS A 36 10.85 12.17 10.96
CA HIS A 36 12.33 12.19 10.92
C HIS A 36 12.91 10.79 10.89
N ALA A 37 12.50 9.93 11.83
CA ALA A 37 12.98 8.55 11.90
C ALA A 37 12.68 7.76 10.62
N ALA A 38 11.54 7.98 9.98
CA ALA A 38 11.20 7.36 8.70
C ALA A 38 12.08 7.87 7.55
N VAL A 39 12.23 9.18 7.42
CA VAL A 39 13.04 9.82 6.36
C VAL A 39 14.52 9.43 6.50
N GLU A 40 15.09 9.47 7.69
CA GLU A 40 16.48 9.07 7.97
C GLU A 40 16.76 7.61 7.60
N GLN A 41 15.77 6.72 7.79
CA GLN A 41 15.85 5.33 7.36
C GLN A 41 15.59 5.13 5.85
N GLY A 42 15.28 6.19 5.11
CA GLY A 42 15.00 6.18 3.68
C GLY A 42 13.56 5.79 3.33
N ALA A 43 12.64 5.75 4.30
CA ALA A 43 11.20 5.53 4.11
C ALA A 43 10.47 6.87 4.00
N TYR A 44 10.78 7.64 2.96
CA TYR A 44 10.24 8.98 2.73
C TYR A 44 8.92 9.01 1.96
N TYR A 45 8.29 7.84 1.71
CA TYR A 45 7.02 7.70 1.02
C TYR A 45 5.91 7.50 2.05
N PHE A 46 4.98 8.45 2.17
CA PHE A 46 3.88 8.44 3.14
C PHE A 46 2.55 8.24 2.44
N ASP A 47 1.75 7.31 2.95
CA ASP A 47 0.46 6.89 2.39
C ASP A 47 -0.68 7.30 3.33
N HIS A 48 -1.45 8.30 2.92
CA HIS A 48 -2.61 8.85 3.60
C HIS A 48 -3.94 8.41 2.97
N ALA A 49 -5.05 8.84 3.56
CA ALA A 49 -6.37 8.89 2.97
C ALA A 49 -7.22 9.94 3.70
N ASP A 50 -8.13 10.58 2.99
CA ASP A 50 -9.04 11.61 3.50
C ASP A 50 -9.88 11.17 4.70
N ILE A 51 -10.15 9.85 4.81
CA ILE A 51 -10.96 9.26 5.88
C ILE A 51 -10.16 8.80 7.10
N TYR A 52 -8.81 8.77 7.06
CA TYR A 52 -8.02 8.23 8.17
C TYR A 52 -8.19 9.07 9.43
N ALA A 53 -8.70 8.44 10.50
CA ALA A 53 -9.10 9.14 11.73
C ALA A 53 -10.01 10.37 11.47
N GLY A 54 -10.88 10.31 10.44
CA GLY A 54 -11.75 11.42 10.06
C GLY A 54 -11.01 12.65 9.53
N GLY A 55 -9.83 12.47 8.95
CA GLY A 55 -8.94 13.52 8.45
C GLY A 55 -7.83 13.93 9.43
N MET A 56 -7.95 13.57 10.71
CA MET A 56 -6.96 13.91 11.75
C MET A 56 -5.56 13.41 11.45
N SER A 57 -5.44 12.25 10.76
CA SER A 57 -4.13 11.70 10.40
C SER A 57 -3.35 12.61 9.46
N GLU A 58 -4.02 13.20 8.48
CA GLU A 58 -3.43 14.20 7.57
C GLU A 58 -3.15 15.53 8.29
N GLU A 59 -4.06 15.96 9.17
CA GLU A 59 -3.94 17.22 9.89
C GLU A 59 -2.72 17.23 10.83
N ILE A 60 -2.58 16.21 11.67
CA ILE A 60 -1.44 16.07 12.59
C ILE A 60 -0.12 15.93 11.81
N PHE A 61 -0.13 15.17 10.70
CA PHE A 61 1.05 15.07 9.83
C PHE A 61 1.44 16.43 9.27
N GLY A 62 0.47 17.18 8.71
CA GLY A 62 0.70 18.51 8.16
C GLY A 62 1.23 19.51 9.20
N GLU A 63 0.67 19.48 10.42
CA GLU A 63 1.15 20.32 11.52
C GLU A 63 2.56 19.95 12.00
N ALA A 64 2.92 18.67 11.91
CA ALA A 64 4.19 18.18 12.42
C ALA A 64 5.38 18.59 11.55
N TRP A 65 5.21 18.64 10.22
CA TRP A 65 6.33 18.95 9.33
C TRP A 65 6.43 20.42 8.92
N ILE A 66 5.30 21.18 8.85
CA ILE A 66 5.29 22.52 8.25
C ILE A 66 6.13 23.54 9.01
N ASP A 67 6.22 23.42 10.32
CA ASP A 67 6.98 24.31 11.19
C ASP A 67 8.44 23.85 11.39
N ASP A 68 8.84 22.74 10.78
CA ASP A 68 10.18 22.17 10.90
C ASP A 68 11.00 22.44 9.64
N PRO A 69 11.96 23.38 9.67
CA PRO A 69 12.75 23.74 8.50
C PRO A 69 13.71 22.65 8.01
N SER A 70 13.90 21.59 8.79
CA SER A 70 14.71 20.43 8.41
C SER A 70 13.94 19.40 7.60
N LEU A 71 12.60 19.46 7.59
CA LEU A 71 11.71 18.65 6.76
C LEU A 71 11.23 19.47 5.57
N ARG A 72 11.76 19.19 4.39
CA ARG A 72 11.34 19.88 3.18
C ARG A 72 10.29 19.04 2.43
N ARG A 73 9.30 19.71 1.83
CA ARG A 73 8.22 19.05 1.08
C ARG A 73 8.75 18.14 -0.03
N GLU A 74 9.77 18.56 -0.72
CA GLU A 74 10.40 17.83 -1.82
C GLU A 74 11.19 16.58 -1.39
N ASP A 75 11.51 16.43 -0.12
CA ASP A 75 12.17 15.24 0.43
C ASP A 75 11.16 14.15 0.82
N MET A 76 9.86 14.45 0.74
CA MET A 76 8.76 13.53 1.05
C MET A 76 7.93 13.25 -0.19
N PHE A 77 7.56 11.99 -0.39
CA PHE A 77 6.57 11.60 -1.38
C PHE A 77 5.23 11.38 -0.68
N LEU A 78 4.25 12.26 -0.94
CA LEU A 78 2.94 12.23 -0.30
C LEU A 78 1.90 11.65 -1.25
N GLN A 79 1.37 10.50 -0.88
CA GLN A 79 0.22 9.84 -1.48
C GLN A 79 -0.98 10.02 -0.57
N SER A 80 -2.14 10.29 -1.15
CA SER A 80 -3.41 10.21 -0.42
C SER A 80 -4.50 9.58 -1.28
N LYS A 81 -5.68 9.35 -0.69
CA LYS A 81 -6.78 8.63 -1.33
C LYS A 81 -8.10 9.34 -1.04
N CYS A 82 -9.05 9.22 -1.97
CA CYS A 82 -10.43 9.69 -1.81
C CYS A 82 -11.44 8.65 -2.34
N GLY A 83 -12.71 8.87 -2.07
CA GLY A 83 -13.80 8.06 -2.63
C GLY A 83 -14.61 7.26 -1.62
N ILE A 84 -14.17 7.14 -0.36
CA ILE A 84 -14.96 6.46 0.68
C ILE A 84 -15.73 7.49 1.49
N ARG A 85 -17.06 7.31 1.54
CA ARG A 85 -17.98 8.11 2.36
C ARG A 85 -18.66 7.24 3.41
N LYS A 86 -19.36 7.85 4.36
CA LYS A 86 -20.10 7.11 5.37
C LYS A 86 -21.30 6.39 4.75
N GLY A 87 -21.12 5.09 4.49
CA GLY A 87 -22.16 4.22 3.97
C GLY A 87 -22.28 4.15 2.44
N TYR A 88 -21.43 4.85 1.69
CA TYR A 88 -21.37 4.78 0.22
C TYR A 88 -19.99 5.16 -0.31
N TYR A 89 -19.78 4.95 -1.60
CA TYR A 89 -18.60 5.46 -2.32
C TYR A 89 -19.00 6.62 -3.21
N ASP A 90 -18.07 7.51 -3.51
CA ASP A 90 -18.30 8.68 -4.33
C ASP A 90 -17.03 9.04 -5.13
N LEU A 91 -17.06 8.77 -6.42
CA LEU A 91 -16.00 9.11 -7.36
C LEU A 91 -16.48 10.12 -8.40
N SER A 92 -17.50 10.92 -8.06
CA SER A 92 -17.91 12.06 -8.89
C SER A 92 -16.78 13.07 -9.01
N LYS A 93 -16.77 13.81 -10.12
CA LYS A 93 -15.77 14.87 -10.35
C LYS A 93 -15.73 15.87 -9.21
N ASP A 94 -16.88 16.36 -8.81
CA ASP A 94 -16.96 17.41 -7.79
C ASP A 94 -16.41 16.94 -6.44
N TYR A 95 -16.75 15.69 -6.05
CA TYR A 95 -16.21 15.12 -4.81
C TYR A 95 -14.70 14.88 -4.87
N ILE A 96 -14.17 14.37 -5.98
CA ILE A 96 -12.71 14.16 -6.13
C ILE A 96 -11.98 15.51 -5.97
N LEU A 97 -12.47 16.57 -6.61
CA LEU A 97 -11.85 17.90 -6.53
C LEU A 97 -11.93 18.48 -5.10
N GLU A 98 -13.11 18.42 -4.47
CA GLU A 98 -13.32 18.87 -3.08
C GLU A 98 -12.42 18.09 -2.10
N SER A 99 -12.36 16.77 -2.25
CA SER A 99 -11.53 15.90 -1.39
C SER A 99 -10.06 16.28 -1.50
N VAL A 100 -9.52 16.47 -2.72
CA VAL A 100 -8.13 16.86 -2.91
C VAL A 100 -7.84 18.21 -2.26
N ASP A 101 -8.72 19.19 -2.40
CA ASP A 101 -8.56 20.50 -1.75
C ASP A 101 -8.53 20.37 -0.22
N GLY A 102 -9.38 19.50 0.33
CA GLY A 102 -9.38 19.16 1.76
C GLY A 102 -8.08 18.47 2.20
N ILE A 103 -7.60 17.48 1.45
CA ILE A 103 -6.35 16.75 1.70
C ILE A 103 -5.16 17.74 1.71
N LEU A 104 -5.03 18.57 0.69
CA LEU A 104 -3.94 19.55 0.57
C LEU A 104 -3.92 20.53 1.76
N LYS A 105 -5.10 20.98 2.17
CA LYS A 105 -5.25 21.85 3.34
C LYS A 105 -4.80 21.17 4.63
N ARG A 106 -5.22 19.92 4.88
CA ARG A 106 -4.84 19.16 6.08
C ARG A 106 -3.36 18.82 6.10
N LEU A 107 -2.81 18.36 4.97
CA LEU A 107 -1.38 18.04 4.82
C LEU A 107 -0.47 19.28 4.76
N ARG A 108 -1.04 20.50 4.73
CA ARG A 108 -0.27 21.77 4.64
C ARG A 108 0.68 21.80 3.43
N THR A 109 0.21 21.36 2.26
CA THR A 109 0.97 21.29 1.02
C THR A 109 0.16 21.79 -0.17
N GLU A 110 0.84 22.23 -1.22
CA GLU A 110 0.19 22.70 -2.45
C GLU A 110 -0.05 21.57 -3.47
N TYR A 111 0.59 20.39 -3.27
CA TYR A 111 0.45 19.27 -4.19
C TYR A 111 0.59 17.92 -3.51
N LEU A 112 -0.05 16.91 -4.11
CA LEU A 112 0.22 15.50 -3.87
C LEU A 112 1.15 14.95 -4.96
N ASP A 113 2.05 14.06 -4.56
CA ASP A 113 2.81 13.29 -5.54
C ASP A 113 1.93 12.23 -6.20
N MET A 114 0.95 11.68 -5.46
CA MET A 114 0.01 10.70 -5.99
C MET A 114 -1.36 10.77 -5.30
N LEU A 115 -2.41 10.61 -6.11
CA LEU A 115 -3.79 10.40 -5.65
C LEU A 115 -4.27 9.02 -6.06
N LEU A 116 -4.86 8.27 -5.12
CA LEU A 116 -5.54 7.00 -5.42
C LEU A 116 -7.05 7.13 -5.31
N LEU A 117 -7.78 6.48 -6.21
CA LEU A 117 -9.18 6.15 -5.98
C LEU A 117 -9.23 4.99 -4.97
N HIS A 118 -9.78 5.25 -3.77
CA HIS A 118 -9.62 4.37 -2.60
C HIS A 118 -10.34 3.03 -2.72
N ARG A 119 -11.49 3.03 -3.40
CA ARG A 119 -12.33 1.86 -3.70
C ARG A 119 -13.04 2.05 -5.04
N PRO A 120 -13.36 0.95 -5.74
CA PRO A 120 -14.27 1.03 -6.87
C PRO A 120 -15.64 1.53 -6.42
N ASP A 121 -16.17 2.51 -7.13
CA ASP A 121 -17.55 2.98 -6.94
C ASP A 121 -18.43 2.41 -8.06
N ALA A 122 -19.53 1.76 -7.67
CA ALA A 122 -20.45 1.15 -8.63
C ALA A 122 -21.24 2.18 -9.49
N LEU A 123 -21.26 3.43 -9.03
CA LEU A 123 -21.94 4.53 -9.69
C LEU A 123 -20.99 5.53 -10.35
N ALA A 124 -19.68 5.27 -10.32
CA ALA A 124 -18.69 6.14 -10.94
C ALA A 124 -18.90 6.25 -12.45
N ASP A 125 -18.90 7.48 -12.94
CA ASP A 125 -18.77 7.76 -14.37
C ASP A 125 -17.28 7.98 -14.70
N PRO A 126 -16.67 7.11 -15.52
CA PRO A 126 -15.26 7.24 -15.87
C PRO A 126 -14.92 8.57 -16.60
N GLU A 127 -15.87 9.20 -17.28
CA GLU A 127 -15.69 10.50 -17.93
C GLU A 127 -15.54 11.61 -16.87
N GLU A 128 -16.34 11.56 -15.79
CA GLU A 128 -16.19 12.49 -14.66
C GLU A 128 -14.85 12.33 -13.95
N VAL A 129 -14.40 11.08 -13.73
CA VAL A 129 -13.08 10.80 -13.16
C VAL A 129 -11.97 11.37 -14.05
N ALA A 130 -12.08 11.21 -15.38
CA ALA A 130 -11.12 11.76 -16.34
C ALA A 130 -11.06 13.28 -16.30
N GLU A 131 -12.20 13.94 -16.23
CA GLU A 131 -12.26 15.41 -16.09
C GLU A 131 -11.61 15.88 -14.78
N ALA A 132 -11.86 15.18 -13.66
CA ALA A 132 -11.24 15.50 -12.38
C ALA A 132 -9.72 15.37 -12.45
N PHE A 133 -9.21 14.25 -12.99
CA PHE A 133 -7.77 14.01 -13.12
C PHE A 133 -7.10 15.06 -14.02
N ASP A 134 -7.76 15.45 -15.12
CA ASP A 134 -7.27 16.51 -16.02
C ASP A 134 -7.14 17.86 -15.31
N ILE A 135 -8.13 18.24 -14.50
CA ILE A 135 -8.11 19.48 -13.74
C ILE A 135 -6.99 19.44 -12.68
N LEU A 136 -6.87 18.35 -11.94
CA LEU A 136 -5.89 18.18 -10.88
C LEU A 136 -4.44 18.18 -11.41
N GLU A 137 -4.20 17.52 -12.53
CA GLU A 137 -2.88 17.50 -13.17
C GLU A 137 -2.53 18.88 -13.76
N LYS A 138 -3.45 19.51 -14.50
CA LYS A 138 -3.23 20.84 -15.11
C LYS A 138 -3.00 21.93 -14.07
N SER A 139 -3.66 21.85 -12.92
CA SER A 139 -3.44 22.78 -11.81
C SER A 139 -2.17 22.49 -11.00
N GLY A 140 -1.49 21.38 -11.25
CA GLY A 140 -0.32 20.93 -10.48
C GLY A 140 -0.63 20.41 -9.09
N LYS A 141 -1.90 20.25 -8.72
CA LYS A 141 -2.32 19.73 -7.41
C LYS A 141 -2.02 18.25 -7.23
N VAL A 142 -2.00 17.46 -8.32
CA VAL A 142 -1.68 16.03 -8.29
C VAL A 142 -0.74 15.72 -9.46
N ARG A 143 0.34 14.97 -9.17
CA ARG A 143 1.37 14.62 -10.17
C ARG A 143 1.18 13.25 -10.80
N MET A 144 0.67 12.28 -10.03
CA MET A 144 0.46 10.90 -10.49
C MET A 144 -0.86 10.36 -9.94
N PHE A 145 -1.38 9.32 -10.62
CA PHE A 145 -2.67 8.73 -10.29
C PHE A 145 -2.55 7.21 -10.18
N GLY A 146 -3.36 6.64 -9.30
CA GLY A 146 -3.47 5.22 -9.11
C GLY A 146 -4.83 4.83 -8.56
N VAL A 147 -4.96 3.56 -8.22
CA VAL A 147 -6.19 3.00 -7.66
C VAL A 147 -5.90 2.15 -6.44
N SER A 148 -6.92 1.74 -5.72
CA SER A 148 -6.83 0.76 -4.64
C SER A 148 -8.00 -0.21 -4.73
N ASN A 149 -7.70 -1.51 -4.65
CA ASN A 149 -8.68 -2.60 -4.69
C ASN A 149 -9.53 -2.66 -5.98
N HIS A 150 -8.97 -2.25 -7.11
CA HIS A 150 -9.63 -2.35 -8.40
C HIS A 150 -9.31 -3.68 -9.08
N LYS A 151 -10.29 -4.21 -9.81
CA LYS A 151 -10.10 -5.36 -10.71
C LYS A 151 -9.55 -4.91 -12.06
N PRO A 152 -8.87 -5.79 -12.81
CA PRO A 152 -8.34 -5.48 -14.14
C PRO A 152 -9.31 -4.75 -15.06
N MET A 153 -10.55 -5.26 -15.21
CA MET A 153 -11.54 -4.65 -16.10
C MET A 153 -12.07 -3.29 -15.61
N GLN A 154 -11.99 -3.00 -14.31
CA GLN A 154 -12.29 -1.67 -13.78
C GLN A 154 -11.19 -0.67 -14.12
N ILE A 155 -9.93 -1.11 -14.07
CA ILE A 155 -8.79 -0.30 -14.50
C ILE A 155 -8.84 -0.04 -16.02
N GLU A 156 -9.16 -1.08 -16.83
CA GLU A 156 -9.32 -0.90 -18.28
C GLU A 156 -10.48 0.05 -18.64
N LEU A 157 -11.57 0.00 -17.88
CA LEU A 157 -12.67 0.94 -18.07
C LEU A 157 -12.23 2.39 -17.79
N LEU A 158 -11.47 2.62 -16.71
CA LEU A 158 -10.90 3.94 -16.42
C LEU A 158 -9.95 4.39 -17.53
N ARG A 159 -9.02 3.52 -17.97
CA ARG A 159 -8.04 3.81 -19.02
C ARG A 159 -8.64 4.17 -20.38
N LYS A 160 -9.87 3.77 -20.63
CA LYS A 160 -10.58 4.17 -21.88
C LYS A 160 -10.85 5.67 -21.93
N TYR A 161 -10.98 6.33 -20.78
CA TYR A 161 -11.35 7.74 -20.65
C TYR A 161 -10.23 8.58 -20.04
N VAL A 162 -9.51 8.04 -19.05
CA VAL A 162 -8.41 8.70 -18.35
C VAL A 162 -7.14 8.62 -19.21
N ARG A 163 -6.52 9.76 -19.53
CA ARG A 163 -5.26 9.81 -20.28
C ARG A 163 -4.01 9.65 -19.41
N GLN A 164 -4.14 9.90 -18.10
CA GLN A 164 -3.07 9.73 -17.13
C GLN A 164 -2.78 8.25 -16.91
N GLU A 165 -1.51 7.90 -16.72
CA GLU A 165 -1.13 6.54 -16.37
C GLU A 165 -1.62 6.19 -14.96
N ILE A 166 -2.24 5.02 -14.83
CA ILE A 166 -2.52 4.40 -13.52
C ILE A 166 -1.26 3.64 -13.11
N VAL A 167 -0.48 4.22 -12.21
CA VAL A 167 0.87 3.72 -11.89
C VAL A 167 0.90 2.69 -10.77
N THR A 168 -0.16 2.61 -9.96
CA THR A 168 -0.25 1.65 -8.84
C THR A 168 -1.67 1.16 -8.61
N ASP A 169 -1.79 -0.08 -8.12
CA ASP A 169 -2.99 -0.59 -7.44
C ASP A 169 -2.61 -1.06 -6.04
N GLN A 170 -3.23 -0.45 -5.02
CA GLN A 170 -2.98 -0.78 -3.63
C GLN A 170 -3.92 -1.89 -3.17
N LEU A 171 -3.38 -3.12 -2.98
CA LEU A 171 -4.12 -4.36 -2.75
C LEU A 171 -3.79 -4.98 -1.40
N GLN A 172 -4.74 -5.67 -0.77
CA GLN A 172 -4.47 -6.45 0.44
C GLN A 172 -3.54 -7.63 0.09
N PHE A 173 -2.42 -7.73 0.81
CA PHE A 173 -1.52 -8.85 0.64
C PHE A 173 -0.70 -9.13 1.90
N SER A 174 -0.78 -10.37 2.37
CA SER A 174 0.03 -10.90 3.47
C SER A 174 0.21 -12.40 3.24
N ILE A 175 1.04 -13.08 4.04
CA ILE A 175 1.23 -14.53 3.88
C ILE A 175 -0.11 -15.27 3.97
N PRO A 176 -0.97 -15.04 5.01
CA PRO A 176 -2.30 -15.68 5.06
C PRO A 176 -3.31 -15.14 4.05
N VAL A 177 -3.14 -13.93 3.54
CA VAL A 177 -4.04 -13.29 2.57
C VAL A 177 -3.32 -13.15 1.24
N SER A 178 -3.15 -14.27 0.53
CA SER A 178 -2.41 -14.35 -0.72
C SER A 178 -3.20 -14.99 -1.87
N ASN A 179 -4.53 -14.75 -1.91
CA ASN A 179 -5.41 -15.31 -2.93
C ASN A 179 -4.98 -14.97 -4.37
N MET A 180 -4.45 -13.77 -4.59
CA MET A 180 -3.96 -13.36 -5.93
C MET A 180 -2.74 -14.18 -6.40
N VAL A 181 -2.07 -14.90 -5.50
CA VAL A 181 -1.01 -15.87 -5.82
C VAL A 181 -1.59 -17.28 -5.90
N ALA A 182 -2.47 -17.65 -4.96
CA ALA A 182 -3.06 -18.99 -4.89
C ALA A 182 -3.86 -19.35 -6.16
N ASN A 183 -4.69 -18.44 -6.67
CA ASN A 183 -5.50 -18.68 -7.87
C ASN A 183 -4.65 -18.98 -9.12
N GLY A 184 -3.45 -18.39 -9.21
CA GLY A 184 -2.49 -18.65 -10.28
C GLY A 184 -1.72 -19.98 -10.13
N MET A 185 -1.62 -20.54 -8.90
CA MET A 185 -0.97 -21.83 -8.65
C MET A 185 -1.93 -23.01 -8.67
N GLU A 186 -3.16 -22.80 -8.19
CA GLU A 186 -4.19 -23.84 -8.10
C GLU A 186 -5.07 -23.88 -9.38
N VAL A 187 -4.52 -23.50 -10.52
CA VAL A 187 -5.22 -23.47 -11.82
C VAL A 187 -5.74 -24.87 -12.16
N ASN A 188 -7.01 -24.92 -12.60
CA ASN A 188 -7.71 -26.17 -12.99
C ASN A 188 -7.88 -27.18 -11.83
N MET A 189 -7.95 -26.70 -10.59
CA MET A 189 -8.24 -27.52 -9.42
C MET A 189 -9.60 -27.18 -8.82
N GLU A 190 -10.24 -28.13 -8.13
CA GLU A 190 -11.50 -27.92 -7.41
C GLU A 190 -11.24 -27.56 -5.94
N THR A 191 -10.54 -26.45 -5.71
CA THR A 191 -10.15 -25.95 -4.38
C THR A 191 -10.67 -24.55 -4.15
N ALA A 192 -10.67 -24.09 -2.90
CA ALA A 192 -11.05 -22.71 -2.56
C ALA A 192 -10.07 -21.67 -3.14
N GLY A 193 -8.78 -22.02 -3.23
CA GLY A 193 -7.74 -21.16 -3.77
C GLY A 193 -7.80 -20.98 -5.28
N SER A 194 -8.34 -21.97 -6.01
CA SER A 194 -8.46 -21.92 -7.49
C SER A 194 -9.53 -20.94 -7.99
N VAL A 195 -10.39 -20.44 -7.10
CA VAL A 195 -11.45 -19.49 -7.49
C VAL A 195 -10.86 -18.12 -7.69
N ASP A 196 -10.82 -17.66 -8.94
CA ASP A 196 -10.43 -16.29 -9.27
C ASP A 196 -11.49 -15.29 -8.77
N ARG A 197 -11.13 -14.57 -7.71
CA ARG A 197 -11.99 -13.55 -7.07
C ARG A 197 -11.63 -12.13 -7.50
N ASP A 198 -10.46 -11.93 -8.08
CA ASP A 198 -9.88 -10.63 -8.35
C ASP A 198 -9.60 -10.35 -9.84
N GLY A 199 -9.87 -11.31 -10.72
CA GLY A 199 -9.69 -11.16 -12.17
C GLY A 199 -8.22 -11.24 -12.57
N SER A 200 -7.44 -12.06 -11.89
CA SER A 200 -5.99 -12.23 -12.13
C SER A 200 -5.23 -10.90 -12.02
N VAL A 201 -5.56 -10.12 -10.98
CA VAL A 201 -5.01 -8.76 -10.79
C VAL A 201 -3.48 -8.74 -10.69
N LEU A 202 -2.88 -9.79 -10.14
CA LEU A 202 -1.42 -9.90 -10.02
C LEU A 202 -0.75 -9.92 -11.40
N GLU A 203 -1.21 -10.78 -12.30
CA GLU A 203 -0.70 -10.91 -13.66
C GLU A 203 -1.00 -9.66 -14.48
N TYR A 204 -2.20 -9.13 -14.33
CA TYR A 204 -2.61 -7.90 -15.01
C TYR A 204 -1.70 -6.71 -14.63
N CYS A 205 -1.44 -6.50 -13.35
CA CYS A 205 -0.54 -5.44 -12.89
C CYS A 205 0.88 -5.61 -13.44
N ARG A 206 1.39 -6.87 -13.45
CA ARG A 206 2.72 -7.17 -14.01
C ARG A 206 2.80 -6.95 -15.52
N LEU A 207 1.74 -7.30 -16.28
CA LEU A 207 1.68 -7.11 -17.74
C LEU A 207 1.60 -5.64 -18.13
N ASN A 208 1.00 -4.81 -17.28
CA ASN A 208 0.74 -3.41 -17.56
C ASN A 208 1.70 -2.46 -16.86
N ASP A 209 2.76 -2.96 -16.19
CA ASP A 209 3.69 -2.17 -15.40
C ASP A 209 2.97 -1.31 -14.35
N ILE A 210 2.01 -1.90 -13.63
CA ILE A 210 1.33 -1.28 -12.50
C ILE A 210 1.97 -1.81 -11.21
N THR A 211 2.47 -0.93 -10.37
CA THR A 211 3.08 -1.33 -9.09
C THR A 211 2.01 -1.76 -8.09
N ILE A 212 2.13 -2.97 -7.55
CA ILE A 212 1.29 -3.41 -6.45
C ILE A 212 1.83 -2.86 -5.13
N GLN A 213 0.97 -2.16 -4.38
CA GLN A 213 1.23 -1.74 -3.01
C GLN A 213 0.48 -2.66 -2.05
N ALA A 214 1.20 -3.52 -1.31
CA ALA A 214 0.64 -4.49 -0.38
C ALA A 214 0.21 -3.81 0.92
N TRP A 215 -1.09 -3.53 1.11
CA TRP A 215 -1.60 -3.02 2.38
C TRP A 215 -1.95 -4.15 3.35
N SER A 216 -1.94 -3.86 4.66
CA SER A 216 -2.12 -4.84 5.75
C SER A 216 -1.19 -6.06 5.67
N PRO A 217 0.12 -5.86 5.53
CA PRO A 217 1.09 -6.92 5.23
C PRO A 217 1.24 -7.98 6.34
N PHE A 218 0.69 -7.71 7.54
CA PHE A 218 0.77 -8.61 8.71
C PHE A 218 -0.61 -9.05 9.21
N GLN A 219 -1.68 -8.77 8.45
CA GLN A 219 -3.04 -9.10 8.89
C GLN A 219 -3.51 -10.48 8.43
N MET A 220 -4.36 -11.06 9.29
CA MET A 220 -5.16 -12.25 9.01
C MET A 220 -6.37 -11.90 8.12
N PRO A 221 -6.99 -12.89 7.45
CA PRO A 221 -8.23 -12.69 6.72
C PRO A 221 -9.33 -12.05 7.59
N ALA A 222 -10.24 -11.32 6.94
CA ALA A 222 -11.43 -10.74 7.57
C ALA A 222 -11.13 -9.80 8.77
N TRP A 223 -9.99 -9.10 8.76
CA TRP A 223 -9.60 -8.09 9.78
C TRP A 223 -9.45 -8.64 11.21
N LYS A 224 -9.20 -9.94 11.36
CA LYS A 224 -9.07 -10.60 12.66
C LYS A 224 -7.83 -10.20 13.48
N GLY A 225 -6.97 -9.35 12.94
CA GLY A 225 -5.75 -8.87 13.60
C GLY A 225 -4.46 -9.37 12.95
N CYS A 226 -3.35 -9.27 13.67
CA CYS A 226 -2.02 -9.68 13.22
C CYS A 226 -1.82 -11.18 13.34
N PHE A 227 -1.24 -11.84 12.34
CA PHE A 227 -0.91 -13.28 12.39
C PHE A 227 0.38 -13.55 13.16
N LEU A 228 1.31 -12.57 13.27
CA LEU A 228 2.54 -12.75 14.03
C LEU A 228 2.24 -12.97 15.52
N GLY A 229 2.74 -14.08 16.05
CA GLY A 229 2.50 -14.49 17.43
C GLY A 229 1.08 -14.98 17.73
N ASN A 230 0.21 -15.17 16.72
CA ASN A 230 -1.14 -15.64 16.91
C ASN A 230 -1.22 -17.17 16.84
N GLU A 231 -1.93 -17.80 17.82
CA GLU A 231 -2.08 -19.25 17.91
C GLU A 231 -2.82 -19.87 16.71
N GLU A 232 -3.74 -19.14 16.05
CA GLU A 232 -4.42 -19.58 14.84
C GLU A 232 -3.43 -19.87 13.69
N TYR A 233 -2.24 -19.26 13.74
CA TYR A 233 -1.14 -19.42 12.77
C TYR A 233 0.14 -19.95 13.41
N ALA A 234 0.01 -20.89 14.37
CA ALA A 234 1.16 -21.45 15.12
C ALA A 234 2.23 -22.06 14.19
N ASP A 235 1.82 -22.83 13.17
CA ASP A 235 2.75 -23.45 12.23
C ASP A 235 3.49 -22.40 11.38
N LEU A 236 2.79 -21.35 10.94
CA LEU A 236 3.40 -20.23 10.22
C LEU A 236 4.41 -19.50 11.13
N ASN A 237 4.02 -19.19 12.36
CA ASN A 237 4.89 -18.49 13.30
C ASN A 237 6.15 -19.33 13.62
N LYS A 238 6.02 -20.65 13.79
CA LYS A 238 7.15 -21.54 14.00
C LYS A 238 8.17 -21.49 12.84
N GLU A 239 7.68 -21.45 11.58
CA GLU A 239 8.57 -21.35 10.42
C GLU A 239 9.18 -19.94 10.28
N ILE A 240 8.41 -18.89 10.59
CA ILE A 240 8.90 -17.51 10.65
C ILE A 240 10.02 -17.40 11.70
N ASP A 241 9.81 -17.91 12.93
CA ASP A 241 10.79 -17.85 14.02
C ASP A 241 12.07 -18.60 13.66
N ARG A 242 11.95 -19.77 13.03
CA ARG A 242 13.10 -20.54 12.54
C ARG A 242 13.95 -19.74 11.55
N LEU A 243 13.29 -19.05 10.59
CA LEU A 243 13.97 -18.21 9.62
C LEU A 243 14.53 -16.93 10.25
N ALA A 244 13.81 -16.34 11.20
CA ALA A 244 14.27 -15.17 11.95
C ALA A 244 15.57 -15.48 12.70
N GLU A 245 15.67 -16.64 13.36
CA GLU A 245 16.89 -17.12 13.99
C GLU A 245 18.00 -17.36 12.94
N GLN A 246 17.71 -18.05 11.85
CA GLN A 246 18.66 -18.35 10.77
C GLN A 246 19.29 -17.08 10.18
N TYR A 247 18.49 -16.04 9.95
CA TYR A 247 18.93 -14.77 9.37
C TYR A 247 19.37 -13.75 10.42
N ASN A 248 19.20 -14.05 11.71
CA ASN A 248 19.45 -13.15 12.84
C ASN A 248 18.70 -11.80 12.71
N VAL A 249 17.39 -11.91 12.48
CA VAL A 249 16.45 -10.77 12.32
C VAL A 249 15.15 -11.03 13.09
N SER A 250 14.25 -10.04 13.13
CA SER A 250 12.94 -10.20 13.77
C SER A 250 11.96 -11.02 12.91
N PRO A 251 10.94 -11.65 13.51
CA PRO A 251 9.81 -12.26 12.80
C PRO A 251 9.11 -11.30 11.83
N THR A 252 8.96 -10.03 12.20
CA THR A 252 8.43 -8.97 11.35
C THR A 252 9.22 -8.82 10.05
N THR A 253 10.55 -8.89 10.15
CA THR A 253 11.48 -8.81 9.02
C THR A 253 11.25 -9.97 8.03
N ILE A 254 11.10 -11.19 8.51
CA ILE A 254 10.86 -12.38 7.67
C ILE A 254 9.51 -12.26 6.94
N ALA A 255 8.45 -11.89 7.67
CA ALA A 255 7.13 -11.72 7.07
C ALA A 255 7.10 -10.63 5.98
N ALA A 256 7.81 -9.53 6.19
CA ALA A 256 7.99 -8.48 5.19
C ALA A 256 8.85 -8.95 4.00
N ALA A 257 9.94 -9.67 4.26
CA ALA A 257 10.82 -10.22 3.23
C ALA A 257 10.09 -11.18 2.28
N TRP A 258 9.10 -11.92 2.79
CA TRP A 258 8.27 -12.81 1.97
C TRP A 258 7.53 -12.05 0.87
N ILE A 259 6.95 -10.89 1.18
CA ILE A 259 6.29 -10.01 0.21
C ILE A 259 7.30 -9.43 -0.79
N LEU A 260 8.41 -8.87 -0.29
CA LEU A 260 9.43 -8.24 -1.12
C LEU A 260 10.21 -9.22 -2.02
N ARG A 261 10.14 -10.52 -1.72
CA ARG A 261 10.74 -11.59 -2.52
C ARG A 261 9.99 -11.87 -3.81
N HIS A 262 8.69 -11.52 -3.85
CA HIS A 262 7.86 -11.80 -5.02
C HIS A 262 8.34 -11.03 -6.26
N PRO A 263 8.41 -11.66 -7.46
CA PRO A 263 8.95 -11.03 -8.66
C PRO A 263 8.06 -9.95 -9.29
N ALA A 264 6.91 -9.65 -8.69
CA ALA A 264 6.09 -8.48 -9.04
C ALA A 264 6.68 -7.17 -8.50
N HIS A 265 7.79 -7.22 -7.75
CA HIS A 265 8.45 -6.04 -7.19
C HIS A 265 7.49 -5.12 -6.42
N MET A 266 6.71 -5.73 -5.51
CA MET A 266 5.70 -5.02 -4.71
C MET A 266 6.34 -4.04 -3.73
N GLN A 267 5.60 -2.98 -3.40
CA GLN A 267 5.86 -2.15 -2.22
C GLN A 267 5.05 -2.66 -1.02
N ILE A 268 5.58 -2.52 0.18
CA ILE A 268 4.85 -2.78 1.43
C ILE A 268 4.32 -1.47 1.97
N VAL A 269 3.00 -1.37 2.20
CA VAL A 269 2.39 -0.26 2.93
C VAL A 269 2.24 -0.69 4.39
N THR A 270 3.16 -0.22 5.24
CA THR A 270 3.16 -0.56 6.66
C THR A 270 2.16 0.28 7.45
N GLY A 271 1.51 -0.31 8.46
CA GLY A 271 0.59 0.41 9.36
C GLY A 271 1.16 0.61 10.76
N THR A 272 2.48 0.51 10.94
CA THR A 272 3.10 0.71 12.26
C THR A 272 3.26 2.19 12.61
N ALA A 273 3.05 2.50 13.90
CA ALA A 273 3.38 3.78 14.51
C ALA A 273 4.65 3.70 15.38
N SER A 274 5.33 2.54 15.40
CA SER A 274 6.60 2.29 16.11
C SER A 274 7.77 2.43 15.15
N GLU A 275 8.75 3.22 15.52
CA GLU A 275 10.01 3.41 14.78
C GLU A 275 10.84 2.13 14.73
N GLU A 276 10.90 1.41 15.85
CA GLU A 276 11.58 0.10 15.94
C GLU A 276 11.00 -0.88 14.92
N ARG A 277 9.68 -1.03 14.91
CA ARG A 277 8.99 -1.93 13.97
C ARG A 277 9.12 -1.45 12.52
N LEU A 278 9.17 -0.15 12.27
CA LEU A 278 9.47 0.38 10.94
C LEU A 278 10.88 -0.05 10.51
N GLY A 279 11.87 0.05 11.39
CA GLY A 279 13.23 -0.42 11.16
C GLY A 279 13.28 -1.92 10.82
N GLU A 280 12.56 -2.76 11.57
CA GLU A 280 12.45 -4.19 11.28
C GLU A 280 11.89 -4.48 9.88
N ILE A 281 10.85 -3.72 9.46
CA ILE A 281 10.26 -3.86 8.12
C ILE A 281 11.24 -3.41 7.03
N ILE A 282 11.99 -2.35 7.28
CA ILE A 282 13.04 -1.86 6.37
C ILE A 282 14.18 -2.88 6.23
N ASP A 283 14.53 -3.57 7.30
CA ASP A 283 15.55 -4.61 7.30
C ASP A 283 15.20 -5.77 6.35
N ALA A 284 13.93 -6.02 6.09
CA ALA A 284 13.47 -6.98 5.08
C ALA A 284 14.03 -6.72 3.67
N CYS A 285 14.39 -5.48 3.37
CA CYS A 285 15.02 -5.12 2.09
C CYS A 285 16.40 -5.78 1.86
N ARG A 286 17.02 -6.32 2.91
CA ARG A 286 18.34 -7.00 2.87
C ARG A 286 18.22 -8.52 2.87
N ILE A 287 17.02 -9.06 3.09
CA ILE A 287 16.77 -10.49 3.18
C ILE A 287 16.35 -11.01 1.82
N ASP A 288 17.07 -11.99 1.31
CA ASP A 288 16.71 -12.68 0.07
C ASP A 288 16.35 -14.14 0.39
N LEU A 289 15.06 -14.35 0.71
CA LEU A 289 14.54 -15.70 0.94
C LEU A 289 14.71 -16.52 -0.33
N ASN A 290 15.29 -17.71 -0.19
CA ASN A 290 15.35 -18.64 -1.31
C ASN A 290 13.94 -19.17 -1.66
N ARG A 291 13.84 -19.90 -2.76
CA ARG A 291 12.55 -20.41 -3.26
C ARG A 291 11.89 -21.38 -2.27
N GLU A 292 12.66 -22.25 -1.65
CA GLU A 292 12.17 -23.25 -0.68
C GLU A 292 11.63 -22.58 0.59
N GLU A 293 12.34 -21.60 1.12
CA GLU A 293 11.93 -20.81 2.29
C GLU A 293 10.62 -20.06 2.02
N TRP A 294 10.51 -19.46 0.85
CA TRP A 294 9.28 -18.74 0.45
C TRP A 294 8.06 -19.66 0.41
N TYR A 295 8.19 -20.85 -0.20
CA TYR A 295 7.11 -21.83 -0.29
C TYR A 295 6.81 -22.52 1.04
N ARG A 296 7.79 -22.71 1.92
CA ARG A 296 7.55 -23.22 3.28
C ARG A 296 6.66 -22.28 4.09
N LEU A 297 6.91 -20.97 4.03
CA LEU A 297 6.06 -19.97 4.67
C LEU A 297 4.64 -19.98 4.08
N TYR A 298 4.52 -20.08 2.76
CA TYR A 298 3.25 -20.19 2.07
C TYR A 298 2.43 -21.41 2.55
N LEU A 299 3.04 -22.59 2.59
CA LEU A 299 2.41 -23.83 3.07
C LEU A 299 2.05 -23.75 4.56
N ALA A 300 2.94 -23.22 5.38
CA ALA A 300 2.72 -23.07 6.82
C ALA A 300 1.55 -22.12 7.16
N ALA A 301 1.17 -21.24 6.23
CA ALA A 301 -0.03 -20.40 6.35
C ALA A 301 -1.34 -21.12 6.02
N GLY A 302 -1.27 -22.42 5.69
CA GLY A 302 -2.43 -23.24 5.35
C GLY A 302 -2.80 -23.25 3.87
N HIS A 303 -2.00 -22.65 3.00
CA HIS A 303 -2.14 -22.79 1.55
C HIS A 303 -1.67 -24.16 1.08
N ILE A 304 -2.04 -24.52 -0.13
CA ILE A 304 -1.68 -25.83 -0.71
C ILE A 304 -0.79 -25.63 -1.94
N LEU A 305 -0.01 -26.66 -2.23
CA LEU A 305 0.63 -26.83 -3.54
C LEU A 305 0.03 -28.08 -4.19
N PRO A 306 -0.31 -28.04 -5.47
CA PRO A 306 -0.81 -29.19 -6.24
C PRO A 306 0.16 -30.35 -6.26
#